data_417fd88356c8f3e0cdd33e1e50e9e567
#
_entry.id   417fd88356c8f3e0cdd33e1e50e9e567
#
_cell.length_a   1.000
_cell.length_b   1.000
_cell.length_c   1.000
_cell.angle_alpha   90.00
_cell.angle_beta   90.00
_cell.angle_gamma   90.00
#
_symmetry.space_group_name_H-M   'P 1'
#
loop_
_entity.id
_entity.type
_entity.pdbx_description
1 polymer ?
#
loop_
_entity_poly.entity_id
_entity_poly.type
_entity_poly.pdbx_seq_one_letter_code
_entity_poly.pdbx_strand_id
1 'polypeptide(L)'
;MYAMYVTFIVSTYWWLSREEGEDYGFRGIESYNKKVLQVFHVGIAGGEPLLRYDVVRLFCEEMPGHISVITNGTIPLQRIDGLYFYFVSLDGIKEAHNQIRGKGSYYTTRRNILDYIKRYSTDGYKAWKDIWLSLTINSINYRFIEDYIKEWYGIVNKVAVQFHTPFIDDDPLMLRFGYERDRVIDELLMLSKKYPNFIANKPKQLNLLRKSWGGKGRVPIACPSWAVLALDHMGRVKKPCCIGSHDNSAVKPICEECGLSIYSLLYSIGIKNTM
;
A
#
# COMPACT_ATOMS: atom_id res chain seq x y z
N MET A 1 7.92 -4.74 20.80
CA MET A 1 8.64 -5.30 19.63
C MET A 1 7.90 -4.84 18.40
N TYR A 2 8.50 -3.98 17.57
CA TYR A 2 7.83 -3.45 16.37
C TYR A 2 7.96 -4.49 15.27
N ALA A 3 6.81 -5.05 14.87
CA ALA A 3 6.76 -6.06 13.82
C ALA A 3 6.89 -5.38 12.44
N MET A 4 7.86 -5.78 11.65
CA MET A 4 8.02 -5.36 10.26
C MET A 4 7.44 -6.45 9.36
N TYR A 5 6.67 -6.03 8.34
CA TYR A 5 6.09 -6.92 7.34
C TYR A 5 6.70 -6.64 5.99
N VAL A 6 6.89 -7.67 5.19
CA VAL A 6 7.36 -7.54 3.83
C VAL A 6 6.34 -8.14 2.87
N THR A 7 5.99 -7.37 1.85
CA THR A 7 5.07 -7.80 0.82
C THR A 7 5.78 -7.84 -0.52
N PHE A 8 5.79 -9.01 -1.15
CA PHE A 8 6.37 -9.22 -2.48
C PHE A 8 5.26 -9.34 -3.52
N ILE A 9 5.42 -8.64 -4.63
CA ILE A 9 4.63 -8.88 -5.84
C ILE A 9 5.48 -9.76 -6.75
N VAL A 10 5.12 -11.03 -6.85
CA VAL A 10 5.88 -12.04 -7.61
C VAL A 10 5.22 -12.32 -8.95
N SER A 11 6.02 -12.72 -9.96
CA SER A 11 5.46 -13.16 -11.24
C SER A 11 4.87 -14.56 -11.15
N THR A 12 3.91 -14.84 -12.01
CA THR A 12 3.09 -16.06 -12.03
C THR A 12 3.85 -17.38 -12.18
N TYR A 13 5.05 -17.34 -12.75
CA TYR A 13 5.86 -18.54 -13.01
C TYR A 13 6.33 -19.28 -11.76
N TRP A 14 6.49 -18.57 -10.66
CA TRP A 14 7.04 -19.14 -9.44
C TRP A 14 6.02 -19.94 -8.62
N TRP A 15 4.73 -19.57 -8.70
CA TRP A 15 3.67 -20.19 -7.90
C TRP A 15 3.33 -21.64 -8.34
N LEU A 16 3.54 -21.95 -9.61
CA LEU A 16 3.20 -23.28 -10.18
C LEU A 16 4.16 -24.40 -9.79
N SER A 17 5.31 -24.09 -9.18
CA SER A 17 6.34 -25.08 -8.81
C SER A 17 6.40 -25.38 -7.31
N ARG A 18 5.42 -24.94 -6.50
CA ARG A 18 5.50 -25.03 -5.03
C ARG A 18 4.70 -26.20 -4.48
N GLU A 19 5.36 -27.07 -3.71
CA GLU A 19 4.70 -28.05 -2.83
C GLU A 19 4.16 -27.34 -1.57
N GLU A 20 2.94 -27.69 -1.14
CA GLU A 20 2.31 -27.15 0.06
C GLU A 20 3.07 -27.60 1.31
N GLY A 21 3.54 -26.67 2.13
CA GLY A 21 3.97 -26.97 3.50
C GLY A 21 5.35 -26.48 3.97
N GLU A 22 6.13 -25.78 3.15
CA GLU A 22 7.42 -25.25 3.62
C GLU A 22 7.29 -23.91 4.36
N ASP A 23 7.77 -23.85 5.59
CA ASP A 23 7.82 -22.68 6.46
C ASP A 23 9.19 -21.98 6.28
N TYR A 24 9.18 -20.75 5.78
CA TYR A 24 10.40 -20.01 5.47
C TYR A 24 10.64 -18.89 6.47
N GLY A 25 11.53 -19.13 7.43
CA GLY A 25 12.06 -18.09 8.30
C GLY A 25 12.93 -17.06 7.56
N PHE A 26 13.24 -15.93 8.22
CA PHE A 26 14.08 -14.84 7.68
C PHE A 26 15.43 -15.32 7.10
N ARG A 27 15.99 -16.44 7.60
CA ARG A 27 17.18 -17.09 7.03
C ARG A 27 16.96 -17.69 5.64
N GLY A 28 15.71 -17.90 5.22
CA GLY A 28 15.37 -18.37 3.88
C GLY A 28 15.47 -17.30 2.80
N ILE A 29 15.47 -16.00 3.16
CA ILE A 29 15.56 -14.90 2.18
C ILE A 29 16.96 -14.87 1.54
N GLU A 30 18.01 -15.14 2.29
CA GLU A 30 19.38 -15.25 1.76
C GLU A 30 19.56 -16.44 0.79
N SER A 31 18.77 -17.51 0.97
CA SER A 31 18.80 -18.69 0.10
C SER A 31 17.93 -18.58 -1.15
N TYR A 32 17.04 -17.59 -1.24
CA TYR A 32 16.31 -17.28 -2.45
C TYR A 32 17.24 -16.66 -3.49
N ASN A 33 17.92 -17.55 -4.19
CA ASN A 33 18.83 -17.20 -5.25
C ASN A 33 18.14 -16.22 -6.23
N LYS A 34 18.78 -15.10 -6.54
CA LYS A 34 18.33 -14.03 -7.46
C LYS A 34 17.73 -14.55 -8.80
N LYS A 35 17.93 -15.82 -9.13
CA LYS A 35 17.47 -16.49 -10.35
C LYS A 35 16.04 -17.07 -10.28
N VAL A 36 15.47 -17.23 -9.10
CA VAL A 36 14.19 -17.97 -8.92
C VAL A 36 12.99 -17.05 -8.68
N LEU A 37 13.20 -15.89 -8.07
CA LEU A 37 12.13 -14.91 -7.81
C LEU A 37 12.18 -13.78 -8.83
N GLN A 38 11.28 -13.81 -9.80
CA GLN A 38 10.98 -12.62 -10.60
C GLN A 38 10.09 -11.68 -9.78
N VAL A 39 10.66 -11.08 -8.73
CA VAL A 39 9.97 -10.11 -7.90
C VAL A 39 9.91 -8.79 -8.66
N PHE A 40 8.70 -8.33 -8.93
CA PHE A 40 8.49 -7.05 -9.59
C PHE A 40 8.58 -5.89 -8.61
N HIS A 41 8.02 -6.05 -7.40
CA HIS A 41 7.97 -5.00 -6.39
C HIS A 41 8.01 -5.59 -4.99
N VAL A 42 8.77 -4.97 -4.10
CA VAL A 42 8.84 -5.29 -2.67
C VAL A 42 8.31 -4.10 -1.87
N GLY A 43 7.27 -4.32 -1.10
CA GLY A 43 6.75 -3.35 -0.13
C GLY A 43 7.20 -3.71 1.28
N ILE A 44 8.01 -2.88 1.91
CA ILE A 44 8.40 -3.03 3.31
C ILE A 44 7.41 -2.23 4.15
N ALA A 45 6.66 -2.92 5.01
CA ALA A 45 5.66 -2.34 5.89
C ALA A 45 5.83 -2.89 7.31
N GLY A 46 4.95 -2.50 8.23
CA GLY A 46 4.94 -3.03 9.60
C GLY A 46 4.40 -2.02 10.58
N GLY A 47 4.85 -2.07 11.84
CA GLY A 47 4.55 -1.03 12.80
C GLY A 47 5.10 0.32 12.30
N GLU A 48 6.42 0.44 12.20
CA GLU A 48 7.11 1.53 11.53
C GLU A 48 8.47 1.03 11.03
N PRO A 49 8.64 0.82 9.70
CA PRO A 49 9.88 0.26 9.15
C PRO A 49 11.11 1.13 9.38
N LEU A 50 10.92 2.45 9.45
CA LEU A 50 12.05 3.38 9.60
C LEU A 50 12.68 3.38 10.99
N LEU A 51 12.13 2.64 11.96
CA LEU A 51 12.85 2.28 13.19
C LEU A 51 14.04 1.34 12.93
N ARG A 52 14.05 0.69 11.77
CA ARG A 52 15.08 -0.26 11.36
C ARG A 52 15.61 0.10 9.97
N TYR A 53 16.17 1.30 9.84
CA TYR A 53 16.84 1.75 8.62
C TYR A 53 17.92 0.80 8.12
N ASP A 54 18.61 0.13 9.03
CA ASP A 54 19.60 -0.90 8.72
C ASP A 54 19.00 -2.04 7.88
N VAL A 55 17.84 -2.54 8.30
CA VAL A 55 17.14 -3.61 7.58
C VAL A 55 16.57 -3.11 6.25
N VAL A 56 16.00 -1.90 6.21
CA VAL A 56 15.48 -1.31 4.95
C VAL A 56 16.61 -1.18 3.92
N ARG A 57 17.81 -0.71 4.32
CA ARG A 57 18.96 -0.60 3.44
C ARG A 57 19.39 -1.96 2.91
N LEU A 58 19.48 -2.97 3.78
CA LEU A 58 19.82 -4.33 3.37
C LEU A 58 18.85 -4.86 2.29
N PHE A 59 17.54 -4.60 2.43
CA PHE A 59 16.59 -4.96 1.39
C PHE A 59 16.83 -4.21 0.07
N CYS A 60 17.17 -2.92 0.13
CA CYS A 60 17.48 -2.14 -1.07
C CYS A 60 18.75 -2.62 -1.78
N GLU A 61 19.73 -3.14 -1.03
CA GLU A 61 21.00 -3.64 -1.55
C GLU A 61 20.88 -5.07 -2.13
N GLU A 62 20.12 -5.94 -1.45
CA GLU A 62 20.13 -7.38 -1.75
C GLU A 62 18.94 -7.86 -2.59
N MET A 63 17.79 -7.19 -2.53
CA MET A 63 16.59 -7.69 -3.19
C MET A 63 16.46 -7.17 -4.63
N PRO A 64 16.11 -8.04 -5.60
CA PRO A 64 15.78 -7.60 -6.95
C PRO A 64 14.44 -6.87 -6.97
N GLY A 65 14.26 -5.99 -7.97
CA GLY A 65 13.00 -5.29 -8.21
C GLY A 65 12.92 -3.91 -7.57
N HIS A 66 11.73 -3.36 -7.58
CA HIS A 66 11.47 -2.03 -7.03
C HIS A 66 11.11 -2.12 -5.55
N ILE A 67 11.91 -1.50 -4.70
CA ILE A 67 11.70 -1.50 -3.24
C ILE A 67 10.95 -0.23 -2.83
N SER A 68 9.85 -0.37 -2.10
CA SER A 68 9.17 0.75 -1.45
C SER A 68 9.03 0.53 0.05
N VAL A 69 9.01 1.62 0.80
CA VAL A 69 8.78 1.61 2.25
C VAL A 69 7.45 2.28 2.56
N ILE A 70 6.56 1.53 3.21
CA ILE A 70 5.28 2.05 3.70
C ILE A 70 5.50 2.54 5.13
N THR A 71 5.51 3.86 5.31
CA THR A 71 5.80 4.52 6.59
C THR A 71 4.66 5.43 7.02
N ASN A 72 4.50 5.63 8.33
CA ASN A 72 3.62 6.66 8.88
C ASN A 72 4.21 8.08 8.76
N GLY A 73 5.48 8.20 8.35
CA GLY A 73 6.17 9.47 8.14
C GLY A 73 6.51 10.25 9.42
N THR A 74 6.36 9.66 10.60
CA THR A 74 6.66 10.34 11.88
C THR A 74 8.16 10.34 12.20
N ILE A 75 8.93 9.45 11.56
CA ILE A 75 10.38 9.41 11.63
C ILE A 75 10.96 10.23 10.46
N PRO A 76 12.00 11.05 10.67
CA PRO A 76 12.63 11.81 9.59
C PRO A 76 13.08 10.91 8.44
N LEU A 77 12.66 11.22 7.21
CA LEU A 77 13.02 10.45 6.03
C LEU A 77 14.50 10.67 5.68
N GLN A 78 15.18 9.60 5.26
CA GLN A 78 16.56 9.63 4.79
C GLN A 78 16.62 9.16 3.33
N ARG A 79 17.60 9.66 2.57
CA ARG A 79 17.87 9.08 1.26
C ARG A 79 18.50 7.70 1.42
N ILE A 80 17.92 6.73 0.72
CA ILE A 80 18.39 5.34 0.69
C ILE A 80 18.62 4.98 -0.77
N ASP A 81 19.87 4.61 -1.10
CA ASP A 81 20.19 4.17 -2.45
C ASP A 81 19.48 2.83 -2.74
N GLY A 82 18.94 2.69 -3.94
CA GLY A 82 18.12 1.53 -4.31
C GLY A 82 16.64 1.61 -3.90
N LEU A 83 16.26 2.56 -3.03
CA LEU A 83 14.85 2.77 -2.72
C LEU A 83 14.13 3.41 -3.91
N TYR A 84 13.02 2.77 -4.34
CA TYR A 84 12.24 3.27 -5.46
C TYR A 84 11.34 4.44 -5.07
N PHE A 85 10.64 4.34 -3.93
CA PHE A 85 9.91 5.46 -3.31
C PHE A 85 9.52 5.17 -1.85
N TYR A 86 9.28 6.25 -1.11
CA TYR A 86 8.56 6.23 0.16
C TYR A 86 7.06 6.29 -0.09
N PHE A 87 6.31 5.37 0.48
CA PHE A 87 4.85 5.36 0.48
C PHE A 87 4.37 5.87 1.83
N VAL A 88 4.23 7.19 1.95
CA VAL A 88 3.92 7.85 3.22
C VAL A 88 2.42 7.85 3.47
N SER A 89 2.01 7.23 4.56
CA SER A 89 0.61 7.16 4.97
C SER A 89 0.13 8.52 5.48
N LEU A 90 -0.74 9.17 4.71
CA LEU A 90 -1.32 10.46 5.06
C LEU A 90 -2.81 10.46 4.71
N ASP A 91 -3.67 10.32 5.74
CA ASP A 91 -5.08 10.03 5.57
C ASP A 91 -5.96 11.29 5.61
N GLY A 92 -5.66 12.25 4.74
CA GLY A 92 -6.48 13.43 4.53
C GLY A 92 -5.85 14.75 4.97
N ILE A 93 -6.67 15.80 4.99
CA ILE A 93 -6.31 17.09 5.56
C ILE A 93 -6.01 16.96 7.05
N LYS A 94 -5.42 18.00 7.64
CA LYS A 94 -4.95 18.03 9.03
C LYS A 94 -5.94 17.45 10.05
N GLU A 95 -7.19 17.89 9.99
CA GLU A 95 -8.23 17.52 10.95
C GLU A 95 -8.55 16.02 10.86
N ALA A 96 -8.81 15.55 9.65
CA ALA A 96 -9.13 14.14 9.38
C ALA A 96 -7.94 13.22 9.71
N HIS A 97 -6.75 13.58 9.28
CA HIS A 97 -5.54 12.80 9.57
C HIS A 97 -5.28 12.69 11.07
N ASN A 98 -5.36 13.80 11.81
CA ASN A 98 -5.15 13.80 13.26
C ASN A 98 -6.24 13.00 14.01
N GLN A 99 -7.46 12.98 13.50
CA GLN A 99 -8.53 12.14 14.07
C GLN A 99 -8.26 10.65 13.89
N ILE A 100 -7.69 10.27 12.73
CA ILE A 100 -7.40 8.87 12.39
C ILE A 100 -6.10 8.39 13.06
N ARG A 101 -5.04 9.20 13.01
CA ARG A 101 -3.67 8.80 13.39
C ARG A 101 -3.12 9.44 14.65
N GLY A 102 -3.92 10.24 15.32
CA GLY A 102 -3.55 10.90 16.58
C GLY A 102 -3.14 12.37 16.41
N LYS A 103 -3.40 13.14 17.45
CA LYS A 103 -3.15 14.59 17.49
C LYS A 103 -1.68 14.91 17.19
N GLY A 104 -1.46 15.83 16.26
CA GLY A 104 -0.13 16.32 15.89
C GLY A 104 0.60 15.48 14.85
N SER A 105 0.11 14.29 14.50
CA SER A 105 0.73 13.40 13.52
C SER A 105 0.82 14.06 12.14
N TYR A 106 -0.21 14.80 11.71
CA TYR A 106 -0.21 15.53 10.45
C TYR A 106 1.00 16.48 10.30
N TYR A 107 1.23 17.33 11.29
CA TYR A 107 2.34 18.29 11.21
C TYR A 107 3.71 17.60 11.22
N THR A 108 3.86 16.54 12.00
CA THR A 108 5.10 15.77 12.05
C THR A 108 5.39 15.13 10.71
N THR A 109 4.41 14.42 10.13
CA THR A 109 4.55 13.77 8.81
C THR A 109 4.79 14.79 7.71
N ARG A 110 4.00 15.88 7.68
CA ARG A 110 4.16 16.95 6.70
C ARG A 110 5.56 17.58 6.75
N ARG A 111 6.03 17.91 7.95
CA ARG A 111 7.37 18.46 8.16
C ARG A 111 8.44 17.51 7.63
N ASN A 112 8.38 16.23 8.00
CA ASN A 112 9.38 15.25 7.59
C ASN A 112 9.43 15.07 6.07
N ILE A 113 8.29 15.13 5.37
CA ILE A 113 8.21 15.13 3.91
C ILE A 113 8.90 16.37 3.33
N LEU A 114 8.55 17.56 3.81
CA LEU A 114 9.10 18.82 3.29
C LEU A 114 10.60 18.96 3.58
N ASP A 115 11.04 18.54 4.77
CA ASP A 115 12.46 18.52 5.15
C ASP A 115 13.26 17.55 4.28
N TYR A 116 12.71 16.38 3.94
CA TYR A 116 13.32 15.45 3.00
C TYR A 116 13.50 16.10 1.62
N ILE A 117 12.43 16.66 1.07
CA ILE A 117 12.45 17.29 -0.25
C ILE A 117 13.48 18.44 -0.26
N LYS A 118 13.46 19.31 0.76
CA LYS A 118 14.41 20.43 0.88
C LYS A 118 15.86 19.96 1.00
N ARG A 119 16.10 18.92 1.80
CA ARG A 119 17.46 18.44 2.10
C ARG A 119 18.12 17.73 0.93
N TYR A 120 17.36 16.96 0.17
CA TYR A 120 17.93 16.06 -0.84
C TYR A 120 17.70 16.51 -2.30
N SER A 121 16.89 17.52 -2.56
CA SER A 121 16.76 18.08 -3.92
C SER A 121 18.02 18.86 -4.30
N THR A 122 18.50 18.62 -5.53
CA THR A 122 19.62 19.33 -6.17
C THR A 122 19.22 19.68 -7.61
N ASP A 123 20.08 20.35 -8.37
CA ASP A 123 19.81 20.70 -9.78
C ASP A 123 19.57 19.44 -10.64
N GLY A 124 20.27 18.34 -10.35
CA GLY A 124 20.15 17.06 -11.07
C GLY A 124 19.18 16.08 -10.45
N TYR A 125 18.69 16.30 -9.24
CA TYR A 125 17.87 15.33 -8.51
C TYR A 125 16.67 15.99 -7.82
N LYS A 126 15.49 15.47 -8.11
CA LYS A 126 14.22 15.98 -7.61
C LYS A 126 13.65 15.03 -6.54
N ALA A 127 14.02 15.26 -5.27
CA ALA A 127 13.66 14.39 -4.15
C ALA A 127 12.13 14.23 -3.93
N TRP A 128 11.31 15.16 -4.40
CA TRP A 128 9.85 15.02 -4.38
C TRP A 128 9.36 13.81 -5.19
N LYS A 129 10.15 13.33 -6.18
CA LYS A 129 9.81 12.15 -6.98
C LYS A 129 9.86 10.85 -6.18
N ASP A 130 10.59 10.83 -5.08
CA ASP A 130 10.70 9.68 -4.19
C ASP A 130 9.52 9.56 -3.24
N ILE A 131 8.65 10.58 -3.16
CA ILE A 131 7.55 10.62 -2.21
C ILE A 131 6.24 10.33 -2.90
N TRP A 132 5.61 9.24 -2.50
CA TRP A 132 4.23 8.93 -2.82
C TRP A 132 3.41 8.97 -1.54
N LEU A 133 2.22 9.54 -1.59
CA LEU A 133 1.29 9.50 -0.47
C LEU A 133 0.33 8.31 -0.62
N SER A 134 0.05 7.65 0.50
CA SER A 134 -0.97 6.62 0.63
C SER A 134 -2.17 7.21 1.36
N LEU A 135 -3.28 7.38 0.67
CA LEU A 135 -4.55 7.81 1.24
C LEU A 135 -5.48 6.61 1.41
N THR A 136 -5.78 6.25 2.67
CA THR A 136 -6.81 5.25 2.96
C THR A 136 -8.13 5.97 3.23
N ILE A 137 -9.02 5.91 2.24
CA ILE A 137 -10.34 6.57 2.28
C ILE A 137 -11.25 5.80 3.23
N ASN A 138 -11.90 6.54 4.13
CA ASN A 138 -12.80 6.02 5.15
C ASN A 138 -13.93 7.02 5.48
N SER A 139 -14.80 6.69 6.43
CA SER A 139 -15.95 7.50 6.85
C SER A 139 -15.59 8.90 7.38
N ILE A 140 -14.34 9.11 7.83
CA ILE A 140 -13.90 10.39 8.39
C ILE A 140 -13.39 11.33 7.30
N ASN A 141 -12.62 10.81 6.32
CA ASN A 141 -11.87 11.64 5.38
C ASN A 141 -12.47 11.76 3.97
N TYR A 142 -13.46 10.94 3.60
CA TYR A 142 -13.96 10.85 2.22
C TYR A 142 -14.54 12.16 1.65
N ARG A 143 -14.91 13.12 2.51
CA ARG A 143 -15.44 14.43 2.09
C ARG A 143 -14.36 15.47 1.78
N PHE A 144 -13.11 15.19 2.07
CA PHE A 144 -11.99 16.13 1.96
C PHE A 144 -10.97 15.73 0.89
N ILE A 145 -11.35 14.86 -0.04
CA ILE A 145 -10.42 14.30 -1.04
C ILE A 145 -9.89 15.37 -1.97
N GLU A 146 -10.75 16.25 -2.49
CA GLU A 146 -10.30 17.34 -3.37
C GLU A 146 -9.35 18.30 -2.66
N ASP A 147 -9.64 18.69 -1.43
CA ASP A 147 -8.76 19.59 -0.65
C ASP A 147 -7.41 18.95 -0.37
N TYR A 148 -7.41 17.66 -0.05
CA TYR A 148 -6.19 16.88 0.13
C TYR A 148 -5.37 16.80 -1.18
N ILE A 149 -5.99 16.53 -2.30
CA ILE A 149 -5.31 16.48 -3.60
C ILE A 149 -4.72 17.85 -3.98
N LYS A 150 -5.48 18.95 -3.77
CA LYS A 150 -5.00 20.31 -4.00
C LYS A 150 -3.79 20.65 -3.14
N GLU A 151 -3.82 20.27 -1.86
CA GLU A 151 -2.74 20.58 -0.93
C GLU A 151 -1.41 19.96 -1.35
N TRP A 152 -1.43 18.75 -1.91
CA TRP A 152 -0.21 18.00 -2.20
C TRP A 152 0.20 17.99 -3.68
N TYR A 153 -0.67 18.50 -4.56
CA TYR A 153 -0.35 18.60 -5.98
C TYR A 153 0.85 19.53 -6.23
N GLY A 154 1.85 19.00 -6.94
CA GLY A 154 3.10 19.73 -7.22
C GLY A 154 4.13 19.70 -6.08
N ILE A 155 3.80 19.13 -4.92
CA ILE A 155 4.72 18.98 -3.78
C ILE A 155 5.37 17.61 -3.75
N VAL A 156 4.58 16.56 -4.00
CA VAL A 156 5.04 15.17 -4.03
C VAL A 156 4.74 14.53 -5.40
N ASN A 157 5.29 13.35 -5.64
CA ASN A 157 5.16 12.69 -6.94
C ASN A 157 3.72 12.25 -7.23
N LYS A 158 3.13 11.47 -6.33
CA LYS A 158 1.82 10.85 -6.54
C LYS A 158 1.06 10.65 -5.24
N VAL A 159 -0.24 10.51 -5.40
CA VAL A 159 -1.13 9.97 -4.38
C VAL A 159 -1.70 8.65 -4.90
N ALA A 160 -1.56 7.57 -4.14
CA ALA A 160 -2.30 6.34 -4.38
C ALA A 160 -3.40 6.20 -3.35
N VAL A 161 -4.60 5.88 -3.82
CA VAL A 161 -5.78 5.77 -2.98
C VAL A 161 -6.23 4.33 -2.83
N GLN A 162 -6.75 4.02 -1.66
CA GLN A 162 -7.45 2.77 -1.36
C GLN A 162 -8.59 3.08 -0.39
N PHE A 163 -9.55 2.16 -0.26
CA PHE A 163 -10.57 2.28 0.79
C PHE A 163 -10.15 1.46 2.01
N HIS A 164 -10.60 1.90 3.17
CA HIS A 164 -10.46 1.12 4.39
C HIS A 164 -11.11 -0.26 4.22
N THR A 165 -10.39 -1.31 4.59
CA THR A 165 -10.91 -2.68 4.61
C THR A 165 -11.22 -3.04 6.05
N PRO A 166 -12.49 -3.27 6.41
CA PRO A 166 -12.88 -3.56 7.79
C PRO A 166 -12.44 -4.96 8.23
N PHE A 167 -12.29 -5.11 9.54
CA PHE A 167 -12.04 -6.40 10.21
C PHE A 167 -13.20 -6.84 11.10
N ILE A 168 -14.17 -5.96 11.34
CA ILE A 168 -15.40 -6.21 12.08
C ILE A 168 -16.57 -5.60 11.31
N ASP A 169 -17.78 -6.15 11.48
CA ASP A 169 -18.95 -5.77 10.70
C ASP A 169 -19.39 -4.30 10.91
N ASP A 170 -19.23 -3.79 12.12
CA ASP A 170 -19.59 -2.41 12.48
C ASP A 170 -18.36 -1.51 12.65
N ASP A 171 -17.33 -1.70 11.80
CA ASP A 171 -16.15 -0.88 11.82
C ASP A 171 -16.50 0.59 11.53
N PRO A 172 -16.24 1.52 12.47
CA PRO A 172 -16.63 2.93 12.33
C PRO A 172 -15.90 3.67 11.20
N LEU A 173 -14.78 3.13 10.73
CA LEU A 173 -14.02 3.69 9.61
C LEU A 173 -14.51 3.18 8.25
N MET A 174 -15.40 2.19 8.24
CA MET A 174 -15.86 1.62 6.98
C MET A 174 -16.72 2.62 6.19
N LEU A 175 -16.36 2.80 4.93
CA LEU A 175 -17.22 3.42 3.93
C LEU A 175 -17.86 2.30 3.09
N ARG A 176 -19.12 1.96 3.37
CA ARG A 176 -19.82 0.84 2.75
C ARG A 176 -19.95 1.03 1.24
N PHE A 177 -20.07 -0.09 0.52
CA PHE A 177 -20.45 -0.06 -0.89
C PHE A 177 -21.81 0.62 -1.08
N GLY A 178 -21.98 1.32 -2.20
CA GLY A 178 -23.18 2.02 -2.54
C GLY A 178 -22.93 3.49 -2.88
N TYR A 179 -23.93 4.31 -2.71
CA TYR A 179 -23.97 5.67 -3.23
C TYR A 179 -22.77 6.55 -2.80
N GLU A 180 -22.38 6.54 -1.52
CA GLU A 180 -21.27 7.40 -1.04
C GLU A 180 -19.94 6.97 -1.60
N ARG A 181 -19.65 5.66 -1.60
CA ARG A 181 -18.41 5.12 -2.16
C ARG A 181 -18.33 5.35 -3.67
N ASP A 182 -19.45 5.20 -4.38
CA ASP A 182 -19.54 5.44 -5.82
C ASP A 182 -19.29 6.91 -6.15
N ARG A 183 -19.85 7.84 -5.38
CA ARG A 183 -19.57 9.28 -5.53
C ARG A 183 -18.10 9.62 -5.34
N VAL A 184 -17.47 9.04 -4.32
CA VAL A 184 -16.03 9.21 -4.08
C VAL A 184 -15.21 8.73 -5.29
N ILE A 185 -15.59 7.61 -5.89
CA ILE A 185 -14.89 7.09 -7.07
C ILE A 185 -15.13 8.01 -8.28
N ASP A 186 -16.33 8.55 -8.45
CA ASP A 186 -16.61 9.54 -9.51
C ASP A 186 -15.78 10.81 -9.31
N GLU A 187 -15.66 11.30 -8.09
CA GLU A 187 -14.81 12.44 -7.74
C GLU A 187 -13.34 12.14 -8.06
N LEU A 188 -12.81 10.97 -7.68
CA LEU A 188 -11.44 10.56 -7.99
C LEU A 188 -11.20 10.48 -9.51
N LEU A 189 -12.17 9.99 -10.28
CA LEU A 189 -12.08 9.95 -11.74
C LEU A 189 -12.07 11.37 -12.36
N MET A 190 -12.84 12.29 -11.80
CA MET A 190 -12.82 13.71 -12.20
C MET A 190 -11.49 14.35 -11.82
N LEU A 191 -11.02 14.17 -10.59
CA LEU A 191 -9.75 14.71 -10.10
C LEU A 191 -8.55 14.15 -10.87
N SER A 192 -8.59 12.89 -11.32
CA SER A 192 -7.54 12.31 -12.14
C SER A 192 -7.38 12.99 -13.50
N LYS A 193 -8.46 13.57 -14.05
CA LYS A 193 -8.42 14.40 -15.26
C LYS A 193 -7.94 15.82 -14.96
N LYS A 194 -8.38 16.39 -13.83
CA LYS A 194 -8.01 17.75 -13.39
C LYS A 194 -6.54 17.85 -12.97
N TYR A 195 -5.99 16.81 -12.35
CA TYR A 195 -4.61 16.70 -11.87
C TYR A 195 -3.90 15.51 -12.56
N PRO A 196 -3.51 15.67 -13.84
CA PRO A 196 -2.99 14.57 -14.64
C PRO A 196 -1.72 13.97 -14.05
N ASN A 197 -1.65 12.64 -14.04
CA ASN A 197 -0.54 11.84 -13.52
C ASN A 197 -0.28 11.95 -12.00
N PHE A 198 -1.11 12.67 -11.25
CA PHE A 198 -0.93 12.81 -9.80
C PHE A 198 -1.61 11.68 -9.01
N ILE A 199 -2.85 11.31 -9.35
CA ILE A 199 -3.49 10.11 -8.78
C ILE A 199 -2.92 8.88 -9.47
N ALA A 200 -2.27 8.01 -8.71
CA ALA A 200 -1.58 6.82 -9.23
C ALA A 200 -2.56 5.76 -9.77
N ASN A 201 -3.75 5.69 -9.18
CA ASN A 201 -4.76 4.72 -9.54
C ASN A 201 -5.33 5.01 -10.94
N LYS A 202 -5.30 4.01 -11.81
CA LYS A 202 -5.89 4.13 -13.15
C LYS A 202 -7.42 4.05 -13.10
N PRO A 203 -8.14 4.64 -14.06
CA PRO A 203 -9.62 4.61 -14.08
C PRO A 203 -10.20 3.20 -13.98
N LYS A 204 -9.61 2.23 -14.67
CA LYS A 204 -10.03 0.82 -14.60
C LYS A 204 -9.88 0.24 -13.19
N GLN A 205 -8.79 0.58 -12.50
CA GLN A 205 -8.53 0.17 -11.12
C GLN A 205 -9.53 0.80 -10.16
N LEU A 206 -9.79 2.11 -10.28
CA LEU A 206 -10.78 2.82 -9.46
C LEU A 206 -12.18 2.22 -9.63
N ASN A 207 -12.60 1.94 -10.86
CA ASN A 207 -13.91 1.35 -11.13
C ASN A 207 -14.07 -0.06 -10.53
N LEU A 208 -12.99 -0.84 -10.38
CA LEU A 208 -13.04 -2.12 -9.67
C LEU A 208 -13.38 -1.97 -8.19
N LEU A 209 -13.04 -0.84 -7.59
CA LEU A 209 -13.32 -0.57 -6.17
C LEU A 209 -14.79 -0.19 -5.88
N ARG A 210 -15.64 -0.06 -6.90
CA ARG A 210 -17.10 0.19 -6.74
C ARG A 210 -17.85 -1.02 -6.22
N LYS A 211 -17.30 -2.21 -6.37
CA LYS A 211 -18.00 -3.46 -6.07
C LYS A 211 -17.08 -4.36 -5.27
N SER A 212 -17.71 -5.24 -4.49
CA SER A 212 -17.00 -6.35 -3.88
C SER A 212 -16.38 -7.22 -4.96
N TRP A 213 -15.09 -7.44 -4.90
CA TRP A 213 -14.35 -8.21 -5.90
C TRP A 213 -13.57 -9.37 -5.28
N GLY A 214 -13.68 -9.62 -4.05
CA GLY A 214 -13.07 -10.77 -3.37
C GLY A 214 -14.07 -11.65 -2.65
N GLY A 215 -15.30 -11.16 -2.51
CA GLY A 215 -16.33 -11.79 -1.71
C GLY A 215 -17.34 -12.61 -2.51
N LYS A 216 -18.14 -13.40 -1.78
CA LYS A 216 -19.23 -14.20 -2.36
C LYS A 216 -20.38 -13.28 -2.81
N GLY A 217 -20.74 -13.36 -4.07
CA GLY A 217 -22.10 -13.02 -4.51
C GLY A 217 -22.32 -11.65 -5.15
N ARG A 218 -21.43 -10.68 -5.10
CA ARG A 218 -21.65 -9.35 -5.74
C ARG A 218 -20.86 -9.12 -7.01
N VAL A 219 -19.64 -9.62 -7.09
CA VAL A 219 -18.85 -9.66 -8.33
C VAL A 219 -18.04 -10.95 -8.32
N PRO A 220 -18.14 -11.78 -9.36
CA PRO A 220 -17.36 -13.00 -9.46
C PRO A 220 -15.92 -12.69 -9.93
N ILE A 221 -15.24 -11.83 -9.21
CA ILE A 221 -13.83 -11.54 -9.47
C ILE A 221 -13.05 -12.21 -8.34
N ALA A 222 -12.39 -13.32 -8.66
CA ALA A 222 -11.48 -13.94 -7.73
C ALA A 222 -10.33 -12.97 -7.40
N CYS A 223 -10.12 -12.72 -6.11
CA CYS A 223 -9.04 -11.85 -5.65
C CYS A 223 -7.69 -12.42 -6.09
N PRO A 224 -6.82 -11.66 -6.78
CA PRO A 224 -5.51 -12.13 -7.20
C PRO A 224 -4.49 -12.14 -6.04
N SER A 225 -4.91 -12.50 -4.82
CA SER A 225 -4.04 -12.57 -3.65
C SER A 225 -2.89 -13.56 -3.81
N TRP A 226 -3.06 -14.55 -4.67
CA TRP A 226 -2.02 -15.51 -5.04
C TRP A 226 -0.79 -14.88 -5.72
N ALA A 227 -0.94 -13.70 -6.32
CA ALA A 227 0.17 -12.96 -6.94
C ALA A 227 0.96 -12.09 -5.93
N VAL A 228 0.60 -12.16 -4.64
CA VAL A 228 1.22 -11.38 -3.58
C VAL A 228 1.67 -12.31 -2.47
N LEU A 229 2.97 -12.42 -2.27
CA LEU A 229 3.54 -13.08 -1.09
C LEU A 229 3.73 -12.03 0.01
N ALA A 230 3.05 -12.18 1.12
CA ALA A 230 3.23 -11.31 2.28
C ALA A 230 3.76 -12.13 3.46
N LEU A 231 4.86 -11.67 4.05
CA LEU A 231 5.50 -12.30 5.20
C LEU A 231 5.31 -11.42 6.45
N ASP A 232 5.12 -12.06 7.60
CA ASP A 232 5.18 -11.37 8.89
C ASP A 232 6.64 -11.17 9.36
N HIS A 233 6.81 -10.60 10.54
CA HIS A 233 8.13 -10.31 11.13
C HIS A 233 8.95 -11.56 11.49
N MET A 234 8.34 -12.73 11.47
CA MET A 234 9.01 -14.03 11.67
C MET A 234 9.27 -14.73 10.33
N GLY A 235 8.97 -14.11 9.20
CA GLY A 235 9.10 -14.71 7.88
C GLY A 235 7.97 -15.66 7.50
N ARG A 236 6.88 -15.73 8.28
CA ARG A 236 5.76 -16.65 8.01
C ARG A 236 4.76 -16.00 7.06
N VAL A 237 4.21 -16.81 6.15
CA VAL A 237 3.25 -16.34 5.15
C VAL A 237 1.95 -15.88 5.82
N LYS A 238 1.53 -14.65 5.50
CA LYS A 238 0.25 -14.09 5.96
C LYS A 238 -0.90 -14.60 5.08
N LYS A 239 -2.04 -14.88 5.71
CA LYS A 239 -3.26 -15.39 5.06
C LYS A 239 -4.47 -14.55 5.50
N PRO A 240 -5.50 -14.39 4.66
CA PRO A 240 -5.59 -14.81 3.26
C PRO A 240 -4.82 -13.87 2.29
N CYS A 241 -4.27 -12.78 2.79
CA CYS A 241 -3.59 -11.74 1.99
C CYS A 241 -2.65 -10.88 2.85
N CYS A 242 -2.08 -9.82 2.28
CA CYS A 242 -1.08 -8.95 2.94
C CYS A 242 -1.55 -8.29 4.25
N ILE A 243 -2.85 -8.10 4.46
CA ILE A 243 -3.41 -7.59 5.72
C ILE A 243 -3.88 -8.68 6.69
N GLY A 244 -3.81 -9.93 6.31
CA GLY A 244 -4.15 -11.05 7.18
C GLY A 244 -3.05 -11.41 8.20
N SER A 245 -3.16 -12.58 8.81
CA SER A 245 -2.18 -13.16 9.74
C SER A 245 -1.65 -14.50 9.23
N HIS A 246 -0.55 -14.99 9.80
CA HIS A 246 0.06 -16.26 9.37
C HIS A 246 -0.81 -17.49 9.69
N ASP A 247 -1.50 -17.48 10.81
CA ASP A 247 -2.25 -18.63 11.35
C ASP A 247 -3.75 -18.57 11.05
N ASN A 248 -4.21 -17.47 10.41
CA ASN A 248 -5.64 -17.25 10.16
C ASN A 248 -6.50 -17.18 11.44
N SER A 249 -5.88 -17.20 12.63
CA SER A 249 -6.55 -17.18 13.93
C SER A 249 -6.86 -15.78 14.41
N ALA A 250 -6.02 -14.83 13.98
CA ALA A 250 -6.24 -13.42 14.23
C ALA A 250 -7.42 -12.89 13.40
N VAL A 251 -7.85 -11.70 13.72
CA VAL A 251 -8.92 -10.99 13.03
C VAL A 251 -8.72 -11.05 11.52
N LYS A 252 -9.69 -11.60 10.79
CA LYS A 252 -9.66 -11.72 9.34
C LYS A 252 -10.26 -10.46 8.71
N PRO A 253 -9.71 -9.97 7.58
CA PRO A 253 -10.35 -8.92 6.84
C PRO A 253 -11.69 -9.39 6.27
N ILE A 254 -12.68 -8.49 6.24
CA ILE A 254 -13.95 -8.75 5.56
C ILE A 254 -13.72 -8.57 4.07
N CYS A 255 -13.45 -9.68 3.37
CA CYS A 255 -13.10 -9.67 1.95
C CYS A 255 -14.21 -9.06 1.07
N GLU A 256 -15.46 -9.22 1.45
CA GLU A 256 -16.63 -8.65 0.79
C GLU A 256 -16.60 -7.12 0.76
N GLU A 257 -15.96 -6.49 1.74
CA GLU A 257 -15.78 -5.03 1.87
C GLU A 257 -14.35 -4.58 1.54
N CYS A 258 -13.57 -5.41 0.85
CA CYS A 258 -12.17 -5.13 0.55
C CYS A 258 -11.99 -3.82 -0.23
N GLY A 259 -11.13 -2.97 0.31
CA GLY A 259 -10.77 -1.67 -0.28
C GLY A 259 -9.34 -1.60 -0.81
N LEU A 260 -8.58 -2.70 -0.75
CA LEU A 260 -7.16 -2.70 -1.10
C LEU A 260 -6.91 -2.45 -2.58
N SER A 261 -6.15 -1.41 -2.88
CA SER A 261 -5.86 -0.99 -4.25
C SER A 261 -4.87 -1.91 -4.96
N ILE A 262 -4.01 -2.63 -4.22
CA ILE A 262 -3.03 -3.53 -4.83
C ILE A 262 -3.69 -4.64 -5.65
N TYR A 263 -4.74 -5.25 -5.13
CA TYR A 263 -5.43 -6.33 -5.84
C TYR A 263 -6.24 -5.83 -7.03
N SER A 264 -6.87 -4.65 -6.91
CA SER A 264 -7.53 -4.00 -8.05
C SER A 264 -6.53 -3.59 -9.13
N LEU A 265 -5.30 -3.19 -8.75
CA LEU A 265 -4.21 -2.93 -9.70
C LEU A 265 -3.84 -4.21 -10.46
N LEU A 266 -3.50 -5.28 -9.74
CA LEU A 266 -3.10 -6.56 -10.34
C LEU A 266 -4.16 -7.06 -11.32
N TYR A 267 -5.43 -7.04 -10.93
CA TYR A 267 -6.53 -7.43 -11.82
C TYR A 267 -6.65 -6.51 -13.04
N SER A 268 -6.45 -5.20 -12.86
CA SER A 268 -6.57 -4.21 -13.94
C SER A 268 -5.52 -4.38 -15.03
N ILE A 269 -4.32 -4.88 -14.68
CA ILE A 269 -3.22 -5.16 -15.61
C ILE A 269 -3.24 -6.59 -16.18
N GLY A 270 -4.30 -7.35 -15.89
CA GLY A 270 -4.54 -8.66 -16.50
C GLY A 270 -4.12 -9.86 -15.68
N ILE A 271 -3.63 -9.67 -14.44
CA ILE A 271 -3.38 -10.78 -13.51
C ILE A 271 -4.72 -11.24 -12.96
N LYS A 272 -5.23 -12.33 -13.52
CA LYS A 272 -6.53 -12.91 -13.19
C LYS A 272 -6.34 -14.37 -12.81
N ASN A 273 -7.17 -14.86 -11.91
CA ASN A 273 -7.27 -16.30 -11.68
C ASN A 273 -7.89 -16.93 -12.92
N THR A 274 -7.13 -17.74 -13.63
CA THR A 274 -7.59 -18.57 -14.74
C THR A 274 -8.04 -19.93 -14.23
N MET A 275 -8.93 -19.94 -13.24
CA MET A 275 -9.65 -21.18 -12.90
C MET A 275 -10.95 -21.25 -13.65
#